data_711b12fcb3d53c499d6940f7f3c63fc0
#
_entry.id   711b12fcb3d53c499d6940f7f3c63fc0
#
_cell.length_a   1.000
_cell.length_b   1.000
_cell.length_c   1.000
_cell.angle_alpha   90.00
_cell.angle_beta   90.00
_cell.angle_gamma   90.00
#
_symmetry.space_group_name_H-M   'P 1'
#
loop_
_entity.id
_entity.type
_entity.pdbx_description
1 polymer ?
#
loop_
_entity_poly.entity_id
_entity_poly.type
_entity_poly.pdbx_seq_one_letter_code
_entity_poly.pdbx_strand_id
1 'polypeptide(L)'
;MSVILDTLSSIWANSGFAGLVADPRQLIMIIAACALLYLGIVKKFEPLLLVGIAFGMLLTNLPGGNLYHPELWDGIMHHTLGYGDVLREGGLLDILYIGVKAGVYPSLIFMGVGAMTDFGPLIANPKSLLLGAAAQLGIYCAFLLAVLLGFTGPQAASIGIIGGADGPTAILLTSKLAPELLGAIAIAAYSYMALIPMIQPPLMRLVTTKEEREAKMDQLRTVSKTERIVFPIVVAIFVILLLPDTAPLIGCLMLGNLFKECGVTERLSDTVQNALMNIVTIFLGLSVGATTVAERFLTWSTIKIVVLGLIAFSFSTLGGLLLGKVMYKVTGGKVNPLIGSAGVSAVPMPARVSQMEGQKANPSNFLLMHAMGPNVAGVIGSAVAAGFLLTIFG
;
A
#
# COMPACT_ATOMS: atom_id res chain seq x y z
N MET A 1 6.05 -45.64 -35.81
CA MET A 1 4.83 -44.80 -35.69
C MET A 1 4.36 -44.75 -34.24
N SER A 2 4.37 -45.85 -33.46
CA SER A 2 4.03 -45.84 -32.01
C SER A 2 4.94 -44.94 -31.19
N VAL A 3 6.27 -45.02 -31.36
CA VAL A 3 7.24 -44.19 -30.61
C VAL A 3 7.02 -42.67 -30.81
N ILE A 4 6.67 -42.24 -32.03
CA ILE A 4 6.38 -40.84 -32.32
C ILE A 4 5.07 -40.42 -31.65
N LEU A 5 4.04 -41.25 -31.69
CA LEU A 5 2.76 -41.00 -31.03
C LEU A 5 2.91 -40.96 -29.50
N ASP A 6 3.69 -41.91 -28.94
CA ASP A 6 3.99 -41.96 -27.51
C ASP A 6 4.78 -40.72 -27.05
N THR A 7 5.76 -40.27 -27.86
CA THR A 7 6.52 -39.06 -27.60
C THR A 7 5.62 -37.80 -27.66
N LEU A 8 4.77 -37.70 -28.69
CA LEU A 8 3.84 -36.59 -28.82
C LEU A 8 2.81 -36.55 -27.67
N SER A 9 2.27 -37.71 -27.28
CA SER A 9 1.36 -37.85 -26.16
C SER A 9 2.02 -37.48 -24.84
N SER A 10 3.30 -37.88 -24.64
CA SER A 10 4.10 -37.48 -23.47
C SER A 10 4.38 -35.99 -23.43
N ILE A 11 4.74 -35.37 -24.57
CA ILE A 11 4.92 -33.91 -24.67
C ILE A 11 3.63 -33.19 -24.33
N TRP A 12 2.49 -33.64 -24.85
CA TRP A 12 1.18 -33.04 -24.53
C TRP A 12 0.84 -33.19 -23.04
N ALA A 13 0.96 -34.40 -22.50
CA ALA A 13 0.64 -34.68 -21.10
C ALA A 13 1.49 -33.87 -20.11
N ASN A 14 2.76 -33.58 -20.46
CA ASN A 14 3.67 -32.77 -19.66
C ASN A 14 3.62 -31.26 -20.02
N SER A 15 2.76 -30.86 -20.96
CA SER A 15 2.63 -29.45 -21.34
C SER A 15 1.73 -28.70 -20.38
N GLY A 16 1.98 -27.40 -20.21
CA GLY A 16 1.09 -26.50 -19.47
C GLY A 16 -0.34 -26.44 -20.05
N PHE A 17 -0.53 -26.75 -21.35
CA PHE A 17 -1.86 -26.83 -21.97
C PHE A 17 -2.72 -27.94 -21.38
N ALA A 18 -2.14 -29.09 -21.11
CA ALA A 18 -2.83 -30.19 -20.43
C ALA A 18 -3.23 -29.78 -19.00
N GLY A 19 -2.36 -29.03 -18.30
CA GLY A 19 -2.65 -28.47 -16.98
C GLY A 19 -3.84 -27.50 -17.00
N LEU A 20 -3.93 -26.63 -18.02
CA LEU A 20 -5.07 -25.70 -18.18
C LEU A 20 -6.40 -26.43 -18.42
N VAL A 21 -6.37 -27.55 -19.10
CA VAL A 21 -7.56 -28.41 -19.30
C VAL A 21 -7.96 -29.08 -18.00
N ALA A 22 -6.99 -29.48 -17.18
CA ALA A 22 -7.22 -30.14 -15.90
C ALA A 22 -7.77 -29.18 -14.83
N ASP A 23 -7.28 -27.94 -14.80
CA ASP A 23 -7.79 -26.88 -13.88
C ASP A 23 -8.11 -25.58 -14.64
N PRO A 24 -9.37 -25.41 -15.10
CA PRO A 24 -9.81 -24.20 -15.82
C PRO A 24 -9.74 -22.92 -14.99
N ARG A 25 -9.63 -22.98 -13.64
CA ARG A 25 -9.50 -21.81 -12.78
C ARG A 25 -8.21 -21.06 -13.08
N GLN A 26 -7.14 -21.77 -13.48
CA GLN A 26 -5.87 -21.17 -13.88
C GLN A 26 -6.04 -20.29 -15.13
N LEU A 27 -6.88 -20.66 -16.08
CA LEU A 27 -7.19 -19.83 -17.24
C LEU A 27 -7.89 -18.53 -16.83
N ILE A 28 -8.81 -18.59 -15.86
CA ILE A 28 -9.46 -17.38 -15.32
C ILE A 28 -8.42 -16.46 -14.70
N MET A 29 -7.46 -17.01 -13.96
CA MET A 29 -6.38 -16.22 -13.35
C MET A 29 -5.44 -15.61 -14.39
N ILE A 30 -5.12 -16.30 -15.45
CA ILE A 30 -4.33 -15.78 -16.58
C ILE A 30 -5.06 -14.60 -17.23
N ILE A 31 -6.37 -14.73 -17.48
CA ILE A 31 -7.19 -13.63 -18.03
C ILE A 31 -7.21 -12.43 -17.05
N ALA A 32 -7.40 -12.69 -15.76
CA ALA A 32 -7.36 -11.64 -14.74
C ALA A 32 -5.99 -10.93 -14.69
N ALA A 33 -4.89 -11.69 -14.75
CA ALA A 33 -3.54 -11.13 -14.82
C ALA A 33 -3.34 -10.25 -16.07
N CYS A 34 -3.81 -10.70 -17.24
CA CYS A 34 -3.78 -9.92 -18.47
C CYS A 34 -4.64 -8.63 -18.36
N ALA A 35 -5.79 -8.69 -17.70
CA ALA A 35 -6.62 -7.52 -17.44
C ALA A 35 -5.89 -6.51 -16.53
N LEU A 36 -5.23 -6.97 -15.46
CA LEU A 36 -4.43 -6.13 -14.59
C LEU A 36 -3.22 -5.52 -15.33
N LEU A 37 -2.55 -6.29 -16.19
CA LEU A 37 -1.49 -5.78 -17.07
C LEU A 37 -2.02 -4.66 -17.99
N TYR A 38 -3.19 -4.86 -18.59
CA TYR A 38 -3.84 -3.82 -19.39
C TYR A 38 -4.10 -2.54 -18.57
N LEU A 39 -4.60 -2.68 -17.34
CA LEU A 39 -4.82 -1.53 -16.46
C LEU A 39 -3.50 -0.82 -16.10
N GLY A 40 -2.45 -1.55 -15.78
CA GLY A 40 -1.13 -0.99 -15.47
C GLY A 40 -0.48 -0.31 -16.68
N ILE A 41 -0.46 -0.96 -17.84
CA ILE A 41 0.28 -0.49 -19.03
C ILE A 41 -0.52 0.57 -19.79
N VAL A 42 -1.79 0.31 -20.12
CA VAL A 42 -2.58 1.18 -21.00
C VAL A 42 -3.28 2.29 -20.21
N LYS A 43 -3.88 1.95 -19.07
CA LYS A 43 -4.56 2.91 -18.20
C LYS A 43 -3.62 3.63 -17.23
N LYS A 44 -2.36 3.19 -17.14
CA LYS A 44 -1.31 3.75 -16.25
C LYS A 44 -1.72 3.76 -14.77
N PHE A 45 -2.46 2.74 -14.34
CA PHE A 45 -2.85 2.55 -12.94
C PHE A 45 -1.68 1.98 -12.17
N GLU A 46 -1.03 2.81 -11.35
CA GLU A 46 0.13 2.49 -10.51
C GLU A 46 1.13 1.52 -11.22
N PRO A 47 1.66 1.89 -12.41
CA PRO A 47 2.32 0.95 -13.32
C PRO A 47 3.55 0.27 -12.72
N LEU A 48 4.27 0.96 -11.82
CA LEU A 48 5.52 0.44 -11.24
C LEU A 48 5.30 -0.84 -10.41
N LEU A 49 4.19 -0.94 -9.70
CA LEU A 49 3.88 -2.10 -8.87
C LEU A 49 2.86 -3.02 -9.51
N LEU A 50 1.78 -2.46 -10.10
CA LEU A 50 0.70 -3.29 -10.65
C LEU A 50 1.18 -4.20 -11.77
N VAL A 51 2.10 -3.73 -12.63
CA VAL A 51 2.67 -4.56 -13.71
C VAL A 51 3.47 -5.73 -13.13
N GLY A 52 4.28 -5.49 -12.10
CA GLY A 52 5.04 -6.55 -11.41
C GLY A 52 4.12 -7.58 -10.74
N ILE A 53 3.11 -7.11 -10.01
CA ILE A 53 2.12 -7.98 -9.34
C ILE A 53 1.34 -8.80 -10.38
N ALA A 54 0.83 -8.16 -11.43
CA ALA A 54 0.08 -8.85 -12.48
C ALA A 54 0.93 -9.89 -13.22
N PHE A 55 2.21 -9.59 -13.45
CA PHE A 55 3.13 -10.54 -14.09
C PHE A 55 3.49 -11.70 -13.16
N GLY A 56 3.72 -11.45 -11.87
CA GLY A 56 3.88 -12.51 -10.86
C GLY A 56 2.66 -13.42 -10.78
N MET A 57 1.45 -12.84 -10.77
CA MET A 57 0.19 -13.57 -10.85
C MET A 57 0.08 -14.42 -12.13
N LEU A 58 0.51 -13.88 -13.28
CA LEU A 58 0.56 -14.63 -14.53
C LEU A 58 1.48 -15.83 -14.40
N LEU A 59 2.71 -15.64 -13.95
CA LEU A 59 3.72 -16.69 -13.86
C LEU A 59 3.31 -17.84 -12.93
N THR A 60 2.72 -17.53 -11.79
CA THR A 60 2.32 -18.55 -10.80
C THR A 60 1.11 -19.38 -11.26
N ASN A 61 0.26 -18.82 -12.14
CA ASN A 61 -0.91 -19.53 -12.68
C ASN A 61 -0.67 -20.18 -14.04
N LEU A 62 0.58 -20.19 -14.54
CA LEU A 62 0.97 -20.98 -15.70
C LEU A 62 1.32 -22.43 -15.25
N PRO A 63 0.54 -23.46 -15.66
CA PRO A 63 0.77 -24.82 -15.20
C PRO A 63 2.16 -25.33 -15.58
N GLY A 64 2.77 -26.08 -14.66
CA GLY A 64 4.10 -26.70 -14.86
C GLY A 64 5.28 -25.74 -14.70
N GLY A 65 5.06 -24.46 -14.37
CA GLY A 65 6.13 -23.47 -14.17
C GLY A 65 6.96 -23.70 -12.90
N ASN A 66 6.38 -24.31 -11.87
CA ASN A 66 7.02 -24.63 -10.57
C ASN A 66 7.82 -23.44 -9.99
N LEU A 67 7.27 -22.24 -10.08
CA LEU A 67 7.93 -21.02 -9.62
C LEU A 67 7.54 -20.63 -8.20
N TYR A 68 6.33 -21.04 -7.75
CA TYR A 68 5.77 -20.74 -6.44
C TYR A 68 4.98 -21.94 -5.92
N HIS A 69 5.19 -22.30 -4.64
CA HIS A 69 4.65 -23.50 -4.00
C HIS A 69 3.89 -23.08 -2.73
N PRO A 70 2.56 -22.87 -2.79
CA PRO A 70 1.75 -22.45 -1.64
C PRO A 70 1.90 -23.38 -0.43
N GLU A 71 2.07 -24.67 -0.66
CA GLU A 71 2.22 -25.73 0.37
C GLU A 71 3.46 -25.54 1.24
N LEU A 72 4.57 -25.01 0.70
CA LEU A 72 5.77 -24.70 1.49
C LEU A 72 5.49 -23.60 2.50
N TRP A 73 4.72 -22.60 2.09
CA TRP A 73 4.36 -21.47 2.94
C TRP A 73 3.32 -21.84 3.99
N ASP A 74 2.39 -22.73 3.68
CA ASP A 74 1.46 -23.33 4.65
C ASP A 74 2.22 -24.15 5.69
N GLY A 75 3.22 -24.92 5.28
CA GLY A 75 4.11 -25.67 6.18
C GLY A 75 4.88 -24.73 7.14
N ILE A 76 5.36 -23.58 6.67
CA ILE A 76 6.00 -22.58 7.53
C ILE A 76 5.00 -21.98 8.53
N MET A 77 3.76 -21.67 8.10
CA MET A 77 2.73 -21.14 8.99
C MET A 77 2.36 -22.12 10.11
N HIS A 78 2.31 -23.38 9.79
CA HIS A 78 2.02 -24.44 10.75
C HIS A 78 3.25 -24.95 11.52
N HIS A 79 4.41 -24.29 11.37
CA HIS A 79 5.68 -24.66 12.00
C HIS A 79 6.16 -26.11 11.69
N THR A 80 5.74 -26.67 10.57
CA THR A 80 6.18 -27.98 10.07
C THR A 80 7.39 -27.90 9.15
N LEU A 81 7.61 -26.74 8.51
CA LEU A 81 8.74 -26.45 7.63
C LEU A 81 9.47 -25.18 8.08
N GLY A 82 10.70 -25.01 7.61
CA GLY A 82 11.52 -23.82 7.84
C GLY A 82 11.94 -23.12 6.53
N TYR A 83 12.52 -21.94 6.63
CA TYR A 83 13.05 -21.23 5.46
C TYR A 83 14.13 -22.02 4.69
N GLY A 84 14.83 -22.93 5.36
CA GLY A 84 15.79 -23.84 4.73
C GLY A 84 15.14 -24.78 3.72
N ASP A 85 13.91 -25.19 3.96
CA ASP A 85 13.15 -26.07 3.06
C ASP A 85 12.70 -25.29 1.81
N VAL A 86 12.29 -24.04 1.98
CA VAL A 86 12.00 -23.13 0.84
C VAL A 86 13.22 -22.93 -0.06
N LEU A 87 14.42 -22.80 0.53
CA LEU A 87 15.66 -22.65 -0.25
C LEU A 87 16.06 -23.93 -1.01
N ARG A 88 15.62 -25.12 -0.55
CA ARG A 88 15.93 -26.41 -1.19
C ARG A 88 14.90 -26.81 -2.24
N GLU A 89 13.63 -26.61 -1.96
CA GLU A 89 12.50 -27.16 -2.72
C GLU A 89 11.70 -26.09 -3.45
N GLY A 90 11.86 -24.83 -3.05
CA GLY A 90 11.13 -23.71 -3.63
C GLY A 90 11.63 -23.28 -5.00
N GLY A 91 10.72 -22.67 -5.78
CA GLY A 91 11.02 -22.02 -7.05
C GLY A 91 11.55 -20.58 -6.87
N LEU A 92 11.80 -19.93 -7.99
CA LEU A 92 12.33 -18.54 -8.00
C LEU A 92 11.45 -17.58 -7.19
N LEU A 93 10.13 -17.66 -7.34
CA LEU A 93 9.20 -16.74 -6.68
C LEU A 93 9.07 -17.05 -5.19
N ASP A 94 9.25 -18.30 -4.77
CA ASP A 94 9.33 -18.65 -3.35
C ASP A 94 10.54 -17.99 -2.68
N ILE A 95 11.71 -18.05 -3.33
CA ILE A 95 12.95 -17.43 -2.81
C ILE A 95 12.79 -15.91 -2.70
N LEU A 96 12.22 -15.26 -3.71
CA LEU A 96 11.93 -13.83 -3.64
C LEU A 96 10.89 -13.51 -2.55
N TYR A 97 9.90 -14.36 -2.34
CA TYR A 97 8.87 -14.14 -1.33
C TYR A 97 9.41 -14.16 0.12
N ILE A 98 10.56 -14.78 0.39
CA ILE A 98 11.24 -14.70 1.69
C ILE A 98 11.43 -13.24 2.11
N GLY A 99 11.84 -12.36 1.19
CA GLY A 99 12.03 -10.94 1.48
C GLY A 99 10.74 -10.20 1.84
N VAL A 100 9.59 -10.64 1.32
CA VAL A 100 8.27 -10.13 1.74
C VAL A 100 7.94 -10.62 3.13
N LYS A 101 8.01 -11.94 3.37
CA LYS A 101 7.66 -12.59 4.63
C LYS A 101 8.53 -12.10 5.79
N ALA A 102 9.82 -11.88 5.54
CA ALA A 102 10.75 -11.29 6.49
C ALA A 102 10.57 -9.77 6.71
N GLY A 103 9.69 -9.11 5.93
CA GLY A 103 9.44 -7.67 6.02
C GLY A 103 10.55 -6.78 5.43
N VAL A 104 11.52 -7.36 4.72
CA VAL A 104 12.66 -6.62 4.16
C VAL A 104 12.21 -5.65 3.07
N TYR A 105 11.46 -6.12 2.07
CA TYR A 105 11.04 -5.28 0.95
C TYR A 105 10.13 -4.14 1.36
N PRO A 106 9.06 -4.33 2.16
CA PRO A 106 8.23 -3.22 2.62
C PRO A 106 9.02 -2.16 3.37
N SER A 107 9.95 -2.56 4.24
CA SER A 107 10.80 -1.62 4.99
C SER A 107 11.74 -0.82 4.09
N LEU A 108 12.36 -1.46 3.09
CA LEU A 108 13.21 -0.76 2.11
C LEU A 108 12.42 0.18 1.21
N ILE A 109 11.18 -0.15 0.85
CA ILE A 109 10.30 0.78 0.14
C ILE A 109 9.98 2.00 1.02
N PHE A 110 9.74 1.80 2.31
CA PHE A 110 9.55 2.92 3.24
C PHE A 110 10.79 3.83 3.32
N MET A 111 11.99 3.27 3.24
CA MET A 111 13.22 4.07 3.13
C MET A 111 13.22 4.93 1.85
N GLY A 112 12.82 4.36 0.71
CA GLY A 112 12.66 5.10 -0.54
C GLY A 112 11.61 6.20 -0.44
N VAL A 113 10.43 5.89 0.12
CA VAL A 113 9.37 6.87 0.37
C VAL A 113 9.87 8.00 1.25
N GLY A 114 10.61 7.70 2.33
CA GLY A 114 11.21 8.70 3.20
C GLY A 114 12.19 9.64 2.48
N ALA A 115 13.05 9.07 1.61
CA ALA A 115 13.99 9.84 0.82
C ALA A 115 13.32 10.73 -0.25
N MET A 116 12.16 10.32 -0.77
CA MET A 116 11.38 11.10 -1.73
C MET A 116 10.47 12.15 -1.05
N THR A 117 10.09 11.93 0.21
CA THR A 117 9.11 12.74 0.91
C THR A 117 9.72 14.06 1.42
N ASP A 118 8.97 15.16 1.30
CA ASP A 118 9.25 16.44 1.97
C ASP A 118 8.36 16.59 3.21
N PHE A 119 8.95 16.48 4.39
CA PHE A 119 8.27 16.71 5.67
C PHE A 119 8.15 18.19 6.04
N GLY A 120 8.71 19.10 5.26
CA GLY A 120 8.66 20.54 5.50
C GLY A 120 7.23 21.07 5.77
N PRO A 121 6.22 20.75 4.94
CA PRO A 121 4.83 21.18 5.18
C PRO A 121 4.25 20.68 6.51
N LEU A 122 4.60 19.47 6.94
CA LEU A 122 4.18 18.91 8.23
C LEU A 122 4.88 19.64 9.40
N ILE A 123 6.19 19.87 9.29
CA ILE A 123 6.98 20.60 10.29
C ILE A 123 6.48 22.06 10.41
N ALA A 124 6.15 22.68 9.27
CA ALA A 124 5.62 24.03 9.22
C ALA A 124 4.26 24.17 9.91
N ASN A 125 3.41 23.13 9.78
CA ASN A 125 2.08 23.09 10.39
C ASN A 125 1.81 21.73 11.07
N PRO A 126 2.29 21.52 12.31
CA PRO A 126 2.11 20.23 13.01
C PRO A 126 0.65 19.84 13.26
N LYS A 127 -0.30 20.77 13.21
CA LYS A 127 -1.73 20.47 13.30
C LYS A 127 -2.22 19.55 12.17
N SER A 128 -1.47 19.46 11.07
CA SER A 128 -1.71 18.52 9.97
C SER A 128 -1.65 17.05 10.41
N LEU A 129 -0.93 16.73 11.50
CA LEU A 129 -0.92 15.40 12.10
C LEU A 129 -2.32 14.91 12.47
N LEU A 130 -3.16 15.80 12.95
CA LEU A 130 -4.54 15.50 13.33
C LEU A 130 -5.37 15.06 12.11
N LEU A 131 -5.16 15.68 10.94
CA LEU A 131 -5.85 15.32 9.71
C LEU A 131 -5.38 13.95 9.17
N GLY A 132 -4.08 13.66 9.26
CA GLY A 132 -3.54 12.34 8.96
C GLY A 132 -4.08 11.27 9.91
N ALA A 133 -4.16 11.56 11.21
CA ALA A 133 -4.75 10.65 12.20
C ALA A 133 -6.24 10.41 11.94
N ALA A 134 -7.02 11.45 11.62
CA ALA A 134 -8.44 11.32 11.30
C ALA A 134 -8.70 10.48 10.06
N ALA A 135 -7.81 10.50 9.08
CA ALA A 135 -7.89 9.65 7.90
C ALA A 135 -7.68 8.16 8.24
N GLN A 136 -7.07 7.80 9.37
CA GLN A 136 -6.98 6.39 9.78
C GLN A 136 -8.34 5.81 10.25
N LEU A 137 -9.38 6.64 10.38
CA LEU A 137 -10.74 6.16 10.70
C LEU A 137 -11.18 5.02 9.77
N GLY A 138 -10.83 5.08 8.50
CA GLY A 138 -11.17 4.03 7.53
C GLY A 138 -10.56 2.67 7.86
N ILE A 139 -9.35 2.62 8.43
CA ILE A 139 -8.71 1.38 8.88
C ILE A 139 -9.59 0.71 9.93
N TYR A 140 -9.97 1.45 10.96
CA TYR A 140 -10.75 0.90 12.07
C TYR A 140 -12.20 0.57 11.68
N CYS A 141 -12.82 1.40 10.84
CA CYS A 141 -14.15 1.10 10.30
C CYS A 141 -14.16 -0.19 9.47
N ALA A 142 -13.17 -0.36 8.59
CA ALA A 142 -13.08 -1.58 7.78
C ALA A 142 -12.72 -2.80 8.61
N PHE A 143 -11.87 -2.65 9.64
CA PHE A 143 -11.60 -3.70 10.61
C PHE A 143 -12.89 -4.20 11.27
N LEU A 144 -13.69 -3.29 11.81
CA LEU A 144 -14.97 -3.64 12.46
C LEU A 144 -15.95 -4.31 11.49
N LEU A 145 -16.07 -3.78 10.27
CA LEU A 145 -16.92 -4.37 9.23
C LEU A 145 -16.43 -5.77 8.82
N ALA A 146 -15.12 -5.98 8.73
CA ALA A 146 -14.55 -7.29 8.41
C ALA A 146 -14.86 -8.32 9.52
N VAL A 147 -14.73 -7.93 10.79
CA VAL A 147 -15.14 -8.77 11.94
C VAL A 147 -16.62 -9.13 11.86
N LEU A 148 -17.48 -8.15 11.56
CA LEU A 148 -18.93 -8.38 11.41
C LEU A 148 -19.28 -9.32 10.23
N LEU A 149 -18.44 -9.34 9.17
CA LEU A 149 -18.58 -10.25 8.03
C LEU A 149 -17.97 -11.63 8.26
N GLY A 150 -17.47 -11.91 9.48
CA GLY A 150 -17.00 -13.22 9.90
C GLY A 150 -15.52 -13.49 9.66
N PHE A 151 -14.71 -12.47 9.36
CA PHE A 151 -13.25 -12.62 9.30
C PHE A 151 -12.66 -12.70 10.72
N THR A 152 -11.57 -13.45 10.87
CA THR A 152 -10.81 -13.50 12.13
C THR A 152 -10.15 -12.16 12.44
N GLY A 153 -9.74 -11.93 13.69
CA GLY A 153 -9.04 -10.69 14.08
C GLY A 153 -7.83 -10.35 13.20
N PRO A 154 -6.88 -11.29 12.98
CA PRO A 154 -5.74 -11.10 12.09
C PRO A 154 -6.14 -10.78 10.64
N GLN A 155 -7.14 -11.48 10.09
CA GLN A 155 -7.67 -11.22 8.75
C GLN A 155 -8.35 -9.85 8.67
N ALA A 156 -9.15 -9.49 9.67
CA ALA A 156 -9.81 -8.20 9.73
C ALA A 156 -8.81 -7.04 9.85
N ALA A 157 -7.73 -7.21 10.62
CA ALA A 157 -6.63 -6.25 10.69
C ALA A 157 -5.96 -6.05 9.33
N SER A 158 -5.70 -7.15 8.62
CA SER A 158 -5.12 -7.15 7.27
C SER A 158 -6.04 -6.50 6.22
N ILE A 159 -7.36 -6.65 6.35
CA ILE A 159 -8.34 -5.98 5.48
C ILE A 159 -8.44 -4.50 5.85
N GLY A 160 -8.50 -4.20 7.14
CA GLY A 160 -8.66 -2.83 7.64
C GLY A 160 -7.54 -1.90 7.16
N ILE A 161 -6.29 -2.38 7.18
CA ILE A 161 -5.12 -1.56 6.82
C ILE A 161 -5.18 -1.00 5.39
N ILE A 162 -5.98 -1.58 4.49
CA ILE A 162 -6.21 -1.06 3.13
C ILE A 162 -6.71 0.40 3.19
N GLY A 163 -7.47 0.75 4.23
CA GLY A 163 -7.98 2.10 4.44
C GLY A 163 -6.89 3.15 4.60
N GLY A 164 -5.69 2.78 5.05
CA GLY A 164 -4.54 3.69 5.09
C GLY A 164 -4.06 4.12 3.72
N ALA A 165 -4.42 3.39 2.65
CA ALA A 165 -3.93 3.56 1.28
C ALA A 165 -2.40 3.54 1.19
N ASP A 166 -1.79 2.60 1.90
CA ASP A 166 -0.35 2.41 2.01
C ASP A 166 -0.01 0.95 1.65
N GLY A 167 0.41 0.73 0.42
CA GLY A 167 0.67 -0.59 -0.13
C GLY A 167 1.73 -1.37 0.65
N PRO A 168 2.94 -0.83 0.89
CA PRO A 168 3.99 -1.49 1.67
C PRO A 168 3.57 -1.86 3.09
N THR A 169 2.85 -0.98 3.77
CA THR A 169 2.29 -1.25 5.11
C THR A 169 1.26 -2.39 5.06
N ALA A 170 0.37 -2.38 4.07
CA ALA A 170 -0.61 -3.45 3.88
C ALA A 170 0.06 -4.80 3.63
N ILE A 171 1.12 -4.83 2.81
CA ILE A 171 1.89 -6.04 2.56
C ILE A 171 2.60 -6.54 3.82
N LEU A 172 3.29 -5.66 4.56
CA LEU A 172 3.98 -6.06 5.78
C LEU A 172 3.02 -6.66 6.80
N LEU A 173 1.92 -5.96 7.07
CA LEU A 173 0.94 -6.42 8.06
C LEU A 173 0.32 -7.75 7.63
N THR A 174 -0.17 -7.83 6.40
CA THR A 174 -0.85 -9.03 5.88
C THR A 174 0.09 -10.23 5.77
N SER A 175 1.34 -10.03 5.34
CA SER A 175 2.32 -11.13 5.27
C SER A 175 2.59 -11.78 6.63
N LYS A 176 2.41 -11.04 7.73
CA LYS A 176 2.56 -11.55 9.09
C LYS A 176 1.26 -12.13 9.65
N LEU A 177 0.14 -11.43 9.51
CA LEU A 177 -1.12 -11.75 10.18
C LEU A 177 -2.05 -12.69 9.39
N ALA A 178 -2.12 -12.53 8.05
CA ALA A 178 -3.02 -13.29 7.19
C ALA A 178 -2.41 -13.50 5.78
N PRO A 179 -1.29 -14.23 5.67
CA PRO A 179 -0.57 -14.38 4.41
C PRO A 179 -1.39 -15.03 3.29
N GLU A 180 -2.42 -15.80 3.63
CA GLU A 180 -3.38 -16.37 2.68
C GLU A 180 -4.20 -15.32 1.93
N LEU A 181 -4.38 -14.11 2.51
CA LEU A 181 -5.11 -13.00 1.90
C LEU A 181 -4.20 -12.00 1.20
N LEU A 182 -2.87 -12.19 1.23
CA LEU A 182 -1.90 -11.19 0.80
C LEU A 182 -2.11 -10.75 -0.65
N GLY A 183 -2.32 -11.69 -1.56
CA GLY A 183 -2.53 -11.37 -2.97
C GLY A 183 -3.77 -10.52 -3.21
N ALA A 184 -4.90 -10.88 -2.58
CA ALA A 184 -6.15 -10.13 -2.70
C ALA A 184 -6.04 -8.72 -2.10
N ILE A 185 -5.43 -8.60 -0.92
CA ILE A 185 -5.22 -7.32 -0.23
C ILE A 185 -4.28 -6.42 -1.00
N ALA A 186 -3.18 -6.94 -1.53
CA ALA A 186 -2.24 -6.16 -2.33
C ALA A 186 -2.90 -5.62 -3.61
N ILE A 187 -3.60 -6.45 -4.37
CA ILE A 187 -4.32 -6.01 -5.57
C ILE A 187 -5.36 -4.95 -5.22
N ALA A 188 -6.14 -5.15 -4.16
CA ALA A 188 -7.12 -4.17 -3.69
C ALA A 188 -6.44 -2.84 -3.33
N ALA A 189 -5.41 -2.86 -2.46
CA ALA A 189 -4.72 -1.67 -1.98
C ALA A 189 -4.14 -0.84 -3.15
N TYR A 190 -3.40 -1.45 -4.07
CA TYR A 190 -2.81 -0.73 -5.21
C TYR A 190 -3.85 -0.28 -6.25
N SER A 191 -4.91 -1.06 -6.45
CA SER A 191 -6.01 -0.63 -7.33
C SER A 191 -6.71 0.62 -6.80
N TYR A 192 -6.96 0.71 -5.49
CA TYR A 192 -7.60 1.89 -4.89
C TYR A 192 -6.68 3.11 -4.89
N MET A 193 -5.37 2.94 -4.69
CA MET A 193 -4.42 4.04 -4.84
C MET A 193 -4.49 4.65 -6.24
N ALA A 194 -4.62 3.83 -7.27
CA ALA A 194 -4.79 4.32 -8.66
C ALA A 194 -6.14 5.00 -8.89
N LEU A 195 -7.18 4.61 -8.15
CA LEU A 195 -8.54 5.17 -8.29
C LEU A 195 -8.78 6.43 -7.43
N ILE A 196 -7.80 6.89 -6.66
CA ILE A 196 -7.89 8.12 -5.85
C ILE A 196 -8.52 9.30 -6.60
N PRO A 197 -8.08 9.65 -7.84
CA PRO A 197 -8.65 10.77 -8.57
C PRO A 197 -10.13 10.59 -8.96
N MET A 198 -10.65 9.38 -8.92
CA MET A 198 -12.04 9.07 -9.23
C MET A 198 -12.91 8.98 -7.97
N ILE A 199 -12.37 8.46 -6.86
CA ILE A 199 -13.12 8.20 -5.63
C ILE A 199 -13.20 9.45 -4.74
N GLN A 200 -12.10 10.19 -4.58
CA GLN A 200 -12.06 11.33 -3.66
C GLN A 200 -12.91 12.53 -4.08
N PRO A 201 -12.91 13.01 -5.35
CA PRO A 201 -13.63 14.21 -5.72
C PRO A 201 -15.14 14.16 -5.45
N PRO A 202 -15.87 13.07 -5.74
CA PRO A 202 -17.27 12.95 -5.36
C PRO A 202 -17.51 13.06 -3.85
N LEU A 203 -16.67 12.42 -3.04
CA LEU A 203 -16.75 12.48 -1.57
C LEU A 203 -16.45 13.88 -1.03
N MET A 204 -15.45 14.55 -1.60
CA MET A 204 -15.13 15.94 -1.26
C MET A 204 -16.33 16.86 -1.49
N ARG A 205 -16.97 16.76 -2.66
CA ARG A 205 -18.12 17.59 -3.02
C ARG A 205 -19.36 17.27 -2.20
N LEU A 206 -19.55 16.00 -1.82
CA LEU A 206 -20.67 15.56 -0.98
C LEU A 206 -20.58 16.15 0.44
N VAL A 207 -19.38 16.20 1.00
CA VAL A 207 -19.17 16.57 2.41
C VAL A 207 -18.93 18.07 2.59
N THR A 208 -18.34 18.77 1.60
CA THR A 208 -17.96 20.18 1.73
C THR A 208 -18.88 21.11 0.93
N THR A 209 -19.18 22.28 1.47
CA THR A 209 -19.88 23.34 0.75
C THR A 209 -18.95 24.06 -0.25
N LYS A 210 -19.53 24.84 -1.16
CA LYS A 210 -18.75 25.64 -2.12
C LYS A 210 -17.86 26.65 -1.41
N GLU A 211 -18.39 27.35 -0.42
CA GLU A 211 -17.67 28.34 0.38
C GLU A 211 -16.47 27.72 1.12
N GLU A 212 -16.66 26.53 1.71
CA GLU A 212 -15.59 25.79 2.37
C GLU A 212 -14.45 25.42 1.40
N ARG A 213 -14.78 25.05 0.14
CA ARG A 213 -13.78 24.72 -0.89
C ARG A 213 -13.06 25.94 -1.46
N GLU A 214 -13.70 27.12 -1.42
CA GLU A 214 -13.12 28.39 -1.86
C GLU A 214 -12.16 29.01 -0.84
N ALA A 215 -12.15 28.52 0.40
CA ALA A 215 -11.31 29.03 1.47
C ALA A 215 -9.82 29.04 1.09
N LYS A 216 -9.19 30.19 1.19
CA LYS A 216 -7.75 30.35 0.95
C LYS A 216 -6.98 30.13 2.23
N MET A 217 -5.80 29.51 2.11
CA MET A 217 -4.90 29.30 3.24
C MET A 217 -3.69 30.23 3.14
N ASP A 218 -3.27 30.76 4.29
CA ASP A 218 -2.08 31.60 4.40
C ASP A 218 -0.82 30.77 4.10
N GLN A 219 0.23 31.42 3.59
CA GLN A 219 1.49 30.75 3.26
C GLN A 219 2.10 30.07 4.49
N LEU A 220 2.63 28.88 4.32
CA LEU A 220 3.34 28.15 5.36
C LEU A 220 4.63 28.89 5.76
N ARG A 221 5.00 28.80 7.05
CA ARG A 221 6.29 29.30 7.52
C ARG A 221 7.45 28.57 6.85
N THR A 222 8.57 29.23 6.74
CA THR A 222 9.82 28.59 6.32
C THR A 222 10.33 27.65 7.41
N VAL A 223 10.83 26.47 7.02
CA VAL A 223 11.40 25.47 7.92
C VAL A 223 12.91 25.51 7.79
N SER A 224 13.61 25.59 8.90
CA SER A 224 15.08 25.62 8.93
C SER A 224 15.68 24.24 8.59
N LYS A 225 16.93 24.22 8.10
CA LYS A 225 17.67 22.97 7.84
C LYS A 225 17.79 22.10 9.10
N THR A 226 18.02 22.73 10.25
CA THR A 226 18.13 22.01 11.52
C THR A 226 16.82 21.31 11.89
N GLU A 227 15.66 21.97 11.74
CA GLU A 227 14.37 21.33 11.96
C GLU A 227 14.15 20.12 11.06
N ARG A 228 14.52 20.20 9.77
CA ARG A 228 14.42 19.10 8.81
C ARG A 228 15.31 17.90 9.17
N ILE A 229 16.49 18.13 9.73
CA ILE A 229 17.41 17.06 10.16
C ILE A 229 16.96 16.43 11.49
N VAL A 230 16.52 17.26 12.44
CA VAL A 230 16.15 16.79 13.78
C VAL A 230 14.80 16.04 13.76
N PHE A 231 13.88 16.47 12.90
CA PHE A 231 12.53 15.90 12.81
C PHE A 231 12.51 14.36 12.63
N PRO A 232 13.18 13.77 11.63
CA PRO A 232 13.15 12.31 11.45
C PRO A 232 13.77 11.55 12.63
N ILE A 233 14.79 12.10 13.28
CA ILE A 233 15.42 11.50 14.45
C ILE A 233 14.44 11.47 15.63
N VAL A 234 13.79 12.61 15.92
CA VAL A 234 12.83 12.71 17.03
C VAL A 234 11.62 11.83 16.79
N VAL A 235 11.07 11.83 15.58
CA VAL A 235 9.92 10.98 15.22
C VAL A 235 10.27 9.50 15.36
N ALA A 236 11.44 9.07 14.86
CA ALA A 236 11.88 7.68 14.98
C ALA A 236 11.98 7.28 16.46
N ILE A 237 12.67 8.06 17.29
CA ILE A 237 12.83 7.76 18.72
C ILE A 237 11.46 7.69 19.41
N PHE A 238 10.63 8.72 19.24
CA PHE A 238 9.35 8.80 19.95
C PHE A 238 8.39 7.70 19.56
N VAL A 239 8.21 7.47 18.24
CA VAL A 239 7.22 6.49 17.75
C VAL A 239 7.67 5.06 18.04
N ILE A 240 8.96 4.73 17.87
CA ILE A 240 9.47 3.39 18.13
C ILE A 240 9.47 3.06 19.65
N LEU A 241 9.75 4.04 20.50
CA LEU A 241 9.63 3.82 21.96
C LEU A 241 8.18 3.62 22.39
N LEU A 242 7.22 4.26 21.70
CA LEU A 242 5.79 4.10 21.99
C LEU A 242 5.25 2.76 21.46
N LEU A 243 5.65 2.37 20.25
CA LEU A 243 5.21 1.17 19.56
C LEU A 243 6.39 0.50 18.86
N PRO A 244 7.13 -0.42 19.54
CA PRO A 244 8.33 -1.06 19.01
C PRO A 244 8.12 -1.79 17.67
N ASP A 245 6.95 -2.36 17.42
CA ASP A 245 6.61 -3.06 16.17
C ASP A 245 6.59 -2.14 14.93
N THR A 246 6.60 -0.81 15.12
CA THR A 246 6.73 0.15 14.03
C THR A 246 8.17 0.32 13.55
N ALA A 247 9.17 -0.19 14.29
CA ALA A 247 10.58 0.07 14.02
C ALA A 247 11.02 -0.21 12.58
N PRO A 248 10.62 -1.31 11.91
CA PRO A 248 11.01 -1.56 10.53
C PRO A 248 10.50 -0.50 9.55
N LEU A 249 9.25 -0.06 9.69
CA LEU A 249 8.62 0.92 8.80
C LEU A 249 9.07 2.34 9.12
N ILE A 250 8.84 2.80 10.37
CA ILE A 250 9.16 4.17 10.79
C ILE A 250 10.67 4.39 10.79
N GLY A 251 11.46 3.43 11.25
CA GLY A 251 12.93 3.54 11.23
C GLY A 251 13.48 3.73 9.82
N CYS A 252 13.03 2.90 8.87
CA CYS A 252 13.43 3.04 7.47
C CYS A 252 12.91 4.33 6.81
N LEU A 253 11.66 4.73 7.06
CA LEU A 253 11.08 5.99 6.58
C LEU A 253 11.92 7.19 7.01
N MET A 254 12.22 7.24 8.31
CA MET A 254 12.98 8.37 8.89
C MET A 254 14.45 8.35 8.48
N LEU A 255 15.06 7.15 8.31
CA LEU A 255 16.42 7.02 7.79
C LEU A 255 16.51 7.53 6.35
N GLY A 256 15.57 7.15 5.48
CA GLY A 256 15.51 7.65 4.11
C GLY A 256 15.40 9.17 4.05
N ASN A 257 14.52 9.74 4.88
CA ASN A 257 14.39 11.20 4.97
C ASN A 257 15.66 11.88 5.50
N LEU A 258 16.31 11.29 6.50
CA LEU A 258 17.58 11.81 7.01
C LEU A 258 18.66 11.81 5.93
N PHE A 259 18.77 10.78 5.08
CA PHE A 259 19.71 10.75 3.94
C PHE A 259 19.51 11.93 2.99
N LYS A 260 18.25 12.36 2.79
CA LYS A 260 17.92 13.52 1.95
C LYS A 260 18.27 14.83 2.63
N GLU A 261 17.85 15.02 3.88
CA GLU A 261 17.86 16.33 4.54
C GLU A 261 19.21 16.72 5.15
N CYS A 262 20.08 15.74 5.49
CA CYS A 262 21.38 16.03 6.11
C CYS A 262 22.38 16.68 5.14
N GLY A 263 22.26 16.43 3.82
CA GLY A 263 23.10 17.03 2.79
C GLY A 263 24.55 16.52 2.73
N VAL A 264 24.87 15.45 3.49
CA VAL A 264 26.18 14.80 3.48
C VAL A 264 26.14 13.38 2.91
N THR A 265 24.95 12.88 2.62
CA THR A 265 24.68 11.52 2.11
C THR A 265 23.89 11.54 0.79
N GLU A 266 24.11 12.55 -0.06
CA GLU A 266 23.39 12.72 -1.33
C GLU A 266 23.45 11.47 -2.22
N ARG A 267 24.61 10.82 -2.28
CA ARG A 267 24.79 9.58 -3.06
C ARG A 267 23.92 8.44 -2.54
N LEU A 268 23.73 8.31 -1.20
CA LEU A 268 22.86 7.30 -0.62
C LEU A 268 21.38 7.65 -0.88
N SER A 269 21.05 8.94 -0.73
CA SER A 269 19.70 9.44 -1.04
C SER A 269 19.32 9.15 -2.49
N ASP A 270 20.21 9.44 -3.45
CA ASP A 270 19.98 9.15 -4.86
C ASP A 270 19.81 7.64 -5.14
N THR A 271 20.70 6.81 -4.58
CA THR A 271 20.62 5.34 -4.72
C THR A 271 19.31 4.80 -4.16
N VAL A 272 18.88 5.28 -3.00
CA VAL A 272 17.65 4.83 -2.33
C VAL A 272 16.43 5.24 -3.14
N GLN A 273 16.35 6.48 -3.64
CA GLN A 273 15.22 6.98 -4.41
C GLN A 273 15.06 6.33 -5.78
N ASN A 274 16.16 5.89 -6.39
CA ASN A 274 16.19 5.39 -7.76
C ASN A 274 16.47 3.88 -7.81
N ALA A 275 17.72 3.46 -7.66
CA ALA A 275 18.14 2.08 -7.89
C ALA A 275 17.51 1.10 -6.89
N LEU A 276 17.60 1.39 -5.58
CA LEU A 276 17.06 0.52 -4.54
C LEU A 276 15.55 0.39 -4.64
N MET A 277 14.83 1.53 -4.77
CA MET A 277 13.38 1.53 -4.93
C MET A 277 12.94 0.67 -6.12
N ASN A 278 13.58 0.83 -7.28
CA ASN A 278 13.22 0.09 -8.48
C ASN A 278 13.46 -1.41 -8.32
N ILE A 279 14.63 -1.82 -7.78
CA ILE A 279 14.97 -3.23 -7.56
C ILE A 279 13.98 -3.88 -6.59
N VAL A 280 13.74 -3.23 -5.45
CA VAL A 280 12.84 -3.76 -4.41
C VAL A 280 11.40 -3.81 -4.90
N THR A 281 10.97 -2.82 -5.70
CA THR A 281 9.63 -2.81 -6.31
C THR A 281 9.43 -3.99 -7.26
N ILE A 282 10.45 -4.34 -8.07
CA ILE A 282 10.40 -5.51 -8.96
C ILE A 282 10.24 -6.79 -8.12
N PHE A 283 11.08 -6.99 -7.12
CA PHE A 283 11.05 -8.20 -6.28
C PHE A 283 9.75 -8.33 -5.50
N LEU A 284 9.30 -7.23 -4.90
CA LEU A 284 8.05 -7.18 -4.17
C LEU A 284 6.85 -7.45 -5.09
N GLY A 285 6.79 -6.79 -6.25
CA GLY A 285 5.68 -6.96 -7.19
C GLY A 285 5.56 -8.41 -7.65
N LEU A 286 6.66 -9.01 -8.13
CA LEU A 286 6.68 -10.39 -8.60
C LEU A 286 6.28 -11.37 -7.49
N SER A 287 6.88 -11.25 -6.31
CA SER A 287 6.65 -12.19 -5.21
C SER A 287 5.25 -12.07 -4.59
N VAL A 288 4.73 -10.85 -4.47
CA VAL A 288 3.33 -10.64 -4.01
C VAL A 288 2.35 -11.15 -5.06
N GLY A 289 2.59 -10.87 -6.34
CA GLY A 289 1.79 -11.43 -7.43
C GLY A 289 1.75 -12.95 -7.43
N ALA A 290 2.86 -13.60 -7.08
CA ALA A 290 2.94 -15.05 -7.00
C ALA A 290 1.98 -15.66 -5.95
N THR A 291 1.63 -14.94 -4.90
CA THR A 291 0.68 -15.43 -3.88
C THR A 291 -0.77 -15.49 -4.39
N THR A 292 -1.07 -14.93 -5.57
CA THR A 292 -2.41 -14.93 -6.17
C THR A 292 -2.69 -16.20 -6.97
N VAL A 293 -2.61 -17.35 -6.30
CA VAL A 293 -3.00 -18.63 -6.89
C VAL A 293 -4.51 -18.76 -6.96
N ALA A 294 -5.01 -19.53 -7.96
CA ALA A 294 -6.44 -19.67 -8.23
C ALA A 294 -7.26 -20.07 -6.99
N GLU A 295 -6.76 -21.01 -6.19
CA GLU A 295 -7.43 -21.54 -5.01
C GLU A 295 -7.66 -20.49 -3.92
N ARG A 296 -6.72 -19.57 -3.73
CA ARG A 296 -6.77 -18.49 -2.70
C ARG A 296 -7.51 -17.27 -3.21
N PHE A 297 -7.38 -16.96 -4.51
CA PHE A 297 -7.89 -15.73 -5.09
C PHE A 297 -9.34 -15.82 -5.56
N LEU A 298 -9.75 -16.93 -6.18
CA LEU A 298 -11.12 -17.13 -6.68
C LEU A 298 -12.08 -17.56 -5.57
N THR A 299 -12.21 -16.74 -4.54
CA THR A 299 -13.04 -16.99 -3.36
C THR A 299 -14.00 -15.84 -3.09
N TRP A 300 -15.10 -16.11 -2.38
CA TRP A 300 -15.99 -15.06 -1.88
C TRP A 300 -15.29 -14.06 -0.95
N SER A 301 -14.24 -14.52 -0.25
CA SER A 301 -13.43 -13.65 0.60
C SER A 301 -12.74 -12.55 -0.21
N THR A 302 -12.24 -12.85 -1.40
CA THR A 302 -11.63 -11.84 -2.30
C THR A 302 -12.64 -10.75 -2.67
N ILE A 303 -13.87 -11.10 -3.01
CA ILE A 303 -14.92 -10.12 -3.34
C ILE A 303 -15.23 -9.25 -2.12
N LYS A 304 -15.36 -9.85 -0.93
CA LYS A 304 -15.56 -9.11 0.31
C LYS A 304 -14.40 -8.16 0.59
N ILE A 305 -13.15 -8.59 0.39
CA ILE A 305 -11.94 -7.75 0.57
C ILE A 305 -11.97 -6.55 -0.37
N VAL A 306 -12.30 -6.76 -1.65
CA VAL A 306 -12.40 -5.68 -2.65
C VAL A 306 -13.46 -4.66 -2.22
N VAL A 307 -14.66 -5.10 -1.82
CA VAL A 307 -15.72 -4.18 -1.37
C VAL A 307 -15.33 -3.46 -0.08
N LEU A 308 -14.80 -4.19 0.90
CA LEU A 308 -14.36 -3.61 2.17
C LEU A 308 -13.21 -2.61 1.99
N GLY A 309 -12.29 -2.87 1.08
CA GLY A 309 -11.19 -1.95 0.76
C GLY A 309 -11.70 -0.63 0.18
N LEU A 310 -12.69 -0.66 -0.72
CA LEU A 310 -13.34 0.54 -1.24
C LEU A 310 -14.03 1.35 -0.15
N ILE A 311 -14.75 0.65 0.73
CA ILE A 311 -15.42 1.25 1.90
C ILE A 311 -14.37 1.86 2.83
N ALA A 312 -13.30 1.13 3.16
CA ALA A 312 -12.21 1.59 4.00
C ALA A 312 -11.60 2.89 3.48
N PHE A 313 -11.25 2.93 2.20
CA PHE A 313 -10.69 4.11 1.56
C PHE A 313 -11.64 5.30 1.56
N SER A 314 -12.95 5.06 1.34
CA SER A 314 -13.98 6.08 1.40
C SER A 314 -14.11 6.67 2.81
N PHE A 315 -14.15 5.83 3.85
CA PHE A 315 -14.19 6.28 5.25
C PHE A 315 -12.92 7.02 5.68
N SER A 316 -11.76 6.63 5.17
CA SER A 316 -10.50 7.37 5.41
C SER A 316 -10.56 8.77 4.83
N THR A 317 -11.03 8.91 3.60
CA THR A 317 -11.24 10.22 2.97
C THR A 317 -12.26 11.05 3.74
N LEU A 318 -13.38 10.45 4.15
CA LEU A 318 -14.42 11.12 4.93
C LEU A 318 -13.91 11.57 6.30
N GLY A 319 -13.16 10.72 7.01
CA GLY A 319 -12.58 11.06 8.31
C GLY A 319 -11.71 12.31 8.27
N GLY A 320 -10.81 12.36 7.29
CA GLY A 320 -9.97 13.54 7.07
C GLY A 320 -10.76 14.79 6.71
N LEU A 321 -11.75 14.68 5.80
CA LEU A 321 -12.62 15.80 5.41
C LEU A 321 -13.46 16.31 6.57
N LEU A 322 -14.04 15.44 7.39
CA LEU A 322 -14.87 15.82 8.53
C LEU A 322 -14.05 16.60 9.57
N LEU A 323 -12.85 16.11 9.90
CA LEU A 323 -11.96 16.87 10.79
C LEU A 323 -11.51 18.18 10.14
N GLY A 324 -11.25 18.19 8.83
CA GLY A 324 -10.97 19.41 8.07
C GLY A 324 -12.10 20.45 8.21
N LYS A 325 -13.38 20.02 8.17
CA LYS A 325 -14.53 20.91 8.43
C LYS A 325 -14.57 21.45 9.86
N VAL A 326 -14.26 20.60 10.83
CA VAL A 326 -14.14 21.04 12.22
C VAL A 326 -13.06 22.12 12.33
N MET A 327 -11.88 21.88 11.73
CA MET A 327 -10.79 22.87 11.72
C MET A 327 -11.18 24.16 10.99
N TYR A 328 -11.90 24.07 9.87
CA TYR A 328 -12.46 25.24 9.18
C TYR A 328 -13.32 26.11 10.11
N LYS A 329 -14.26 25.48 10.82
CA LYS A 329 -15.15 26.20 11.76
C LYS A 329 -14.39 26.80 12.93
N VAL A 330 -13.49 26.01 13.55
CA VAL A 330 -12.72 26.46 14.73
C VAL A 330 -11.74 27.59 14.38
N THR A 331 -11.20 27.61 13.16
CA THR A 331 -10.25 28.64 12.71
C THR A 331 -10.93 29.85 12.05
N GLY A 332 -12.27 29.87 11.96
CA GLY A 332 -12.99 30.96 11.30
C GLY A 332 -12.72 31.04 9.80
N GLY A 333 -12.63 29.87 9.12
CA GLY A 333 -12.47 29.80 7.67
C GLY A 333 -11.03 29.81 7.15
N LYS A 334 -10.01 29.74 8.03
CA LYS A 334 -8.59 29.79 7.63
C LYS A 334 -8.02 28.45 7.13
N VAL A 335 -8.66 27.33 7.43
CA VAL A 335 -8.24 26.01 7.01
C VAL A 335 -9.22 25.48 5.97
N ASN A 336 -8.76 25.18 4.76
CA ASN A 336 -9.62 24.59 3.74
C ASN A 336 -9.84 23.09 4.04
N PRO A 337 -11.10 22.62 4.19
CA PRO A 337 -11.40 21.24 4.53
C PRO A 337 -10.87 20.21 3.53
N LEU A 338 -10.68 20.60 2.26
CA LEU A 338 -10.19 19.69 1.22
C LEU A 338 -8.84 19.06 1.56
N ILE A 339 -7.97 19.78 2.31
CA ILE A 339 -6.66 19.21 2.67
C ILE A 339 -6.78 17.98 3.57
N GLY A 340 -7.91 17.83 4.28
CA GLY A 340 -8.17 16.65 5.11
C GLY A 340 -8.26 15.36 4.32
N SER A 341 -8.78 15.39 3.08
CA SER A 341 -8.81 14.22 2.20
C SER A 341 -7.43 13.68 1.84
N ALA A 342 -6.40 14.53 1.95
CA ALA A 342 -5.02 14.15 1.70
C ALA A 342 -4.39 13.34 2.84
N GLY A 343 -5.08 13.15 3.97
CA GLY A 343 -4.60 12.37 5.11
C GLY A 343 -4.41 10.87 4.86
N VAL A 344 -4.83 10.35 3.72
CA VAL A 344 -4.50 8.98 3.27
C VAL A 344 -3.07 8.92 2.74
N SER A 345 -2.38 7.78 2.93
CA SER A 345 -0.91 7.67 2.81
C SER A 345 -0.36 7.61 1.39
N ALA A 346 -1.18 7.59 0.35
CA ALA A 346 -0.74 7.47 -1.05
C ALA A 346 -0.07 8.77 -1.56
N VAL A 347 1.16 9.02 -1.15
CA VAL A 347 1.92 10.25 -1.49
C VAL A 347 2.37 10.25 -2.95
N PRO A 348 2.20 11.35 -3.72
CA PRO A 348 1.55 12.63 -3.40
C PRO A 348 0.13 12.76 -3.99
N MET A 349 -0.50 11.67 -4.41
CA MET A 349 -1.72 11.72 -5.23
C MET A 349 -2.91 12.41 -4.54
N PRO A 350 -3.29 12.11 -3.28
CA PRO A 350 -4.40 12.77 -2.59
C PRO A 350 -4.19 14.28 -2.44
N ALA A 351 -2.95 14.71 -2.20
CA ALA A 351 -2.62 16.14 -2.10
C ALA A 351 -2.84 16.86 -3.46
N ARG A 352 -2.49 16.20 -4.56
CA ARG A 352 -2.77 16.72 -5.91
C ARG A 352 -4.26 16.79 -6.21
N VAL A 353 -5.04 15.80 -5.76
CA VAL A 353 -6.51 15.81 -5.92
C VAL A 353 -7.13 16.94 -5.10
N SER A 354 -6.67 17.17 -3.86
CA SER A 354 -7.11 18.31 -3.05
C SER A 354 -6.81 19.65 -3.74
N GLN A 355 -5.62 19.79 -4.34
CA GLN A 355 -5.25 20.96 -5.14
C GLN A 355 -6.18 21.17 -6.33
N MET A 356 -6.44 20.10 -7.11
CA MET A 356 -7.30 20.18 -8.30
C MET A 356 -8.74 20.57 -7.95
N GLU A 357 -9.32 19.99 -6.90
CA GLU A 357 -10.68 20.33 -6.47
C GLU A 357 -10.75 21.74 -5.84
N GLY A 358 -9.71 22.18 -5.13
CA GLY A 358 -9.61 23.54 -4.63
C GLY A 358 -9.53 24.59 -5.74
N GLN A 359 -8.75 24.32 -6.78
CA GLN A 359 -8.65 25.21 -7.96
C GLN A 359 -9.93 25.25 -8.79
N LYS A 360 -10.72 24.15 -8.86
CA LYS A 360 -12.03 24.17 -9.52
C LYS A 360 -13.03 25.06 -8.78
N ALA A 361 -12.94 25.16 -7.47
CA ALA A 361 -13.78 26.05 -6.68
C ALA A 361 -13.30 27.50 -6.75
N ASN A 362 -11.99 27.71 -6.63
CA ASN A 362 -11.36 29.04 -6.70
C ASN A 362 -9.98 28.90 -7.40
N PRO A 363 -9.82 29.43 -8.64
CA PRO A 363 -8.57 29.30 -9.42
C PRO A 363 -7.32 29.86 -8.72
N SER A 364 -7.48 30.78 -7.76
CA SER A 364 -6.36 31.34 -6.99
C SER A 364 -6.01 30.52 -5.74
N ASN A 365 -6.59 29.32 -5.58
CA ASN A 365 -6.37 28.46 -4.41
C ASN A 365 -5.17 27.55 -4.64
N PHE A 366 -4.15 27.67 -3.81
CA PHE A 366 -2.92 26.85 -3.84
C PHE A 366 -2.85 25.98 -2.59
N LEU A 367 -3.53 24.83 -2.64
CA LEU A 367 -3.65 23.91 -1.50
C LEU A 367 -2.56 22.84 -1.44
N LEU A 368 -1.77 22.63 -2.50
CA LEU A 368 -0.84 21.51 -2.61
C LEU A 368 0.10 21.40 -1.40
N MET A 369 0.78 22.49 -1.06
CA MET A 369 1.74 22.48 0.06
C MET A 369 1.04 22.24 1.40
N HIS A 370 -0.18 22.77 1.57
CA HIS A 370 -0.99 22.53 2.78
C HIS A 370 -1.50 21.09 2.86
N ALA A 371 -1.87 20.51 1.72
CA ALA A 371 -2.35 19.11 1.63
C ALA A 371 -1.21 18.10 1.78
N MET A 372 0.04 18.48 1.45
CA MET A 372 1.19 17.62 1.67
C MET A 372 1.44 17.34 3.17
N GLY A 373 1.14 18.28 4.06
CA GLY A 373 1.25 18.09 5.51
C GLY A 373 0.42 16.88 5.99
N PRO A 374 -0.91 16.90 5.83
CA PRO A 374 -1.76 15.75 6.15
C PRO A 374 -1.38 14.46 5.38
N ASN A 375 -0.97 14.57 4.13
CA ASN A 375 -0.61 13.43 3.30
C ASN A 375 0.58 12.66 3.88
N VAL A 376 1.62 13.37 4.27
CA VAL A 376 2.81 12.80 4.90
C VAL A 376 2.50 12.31 6.33
N ALA A 377 1.64 13.04 7.06
CA ALA A 377 1.13 12.60 8.35
C ALA A 377 0.38 11.26 8.26
N GLY A 378 -0.33 11.02 7.15
CA GLY A 378 -0.98 9.77 6.84
C GLY A 378 -0.03 8.58 6.76
N VAL A 379 1.16 8.76 6.16
CA VAL A 379 2.20 7.69 6.08
C VAL A 379 2.68 7.27 7.47
N ILE A 380 2.93 8.25 8.34
CA ILE A 380 3.26 7.96 9.75
C ILE A 380 2.06 7.28 10.42
N GLY A 381 0.85 7.76 10.18
CA GLY A 381 -0.39 7.23 10.75
C GLY A 381 -0.66 5.78 10.36
N SER A 382 -0.50 5.41 9.08
CA SER A 382 -0.68 4.03 8.63
C SER A 382 0.37 3.08 9.20
N ALA A 383 1.64 3.51 9.29
CA ALA A 383 2.71 2.72 9.91
C ALA A 383 2.47 2.51 11.42
N VAL A 384 1.99 3.55 12.12
CA VAL A 384 1.59 3.47 13.54
C VAL A 384 0.39 2.52 13.71
N ALA A 385 -0.64 2.62 12.85
CA ALA A 385 -1.79 1.73 12.88
C ALA A 385 -1.37 0.27 12.64
N ALA A 386 -0.45 0.02 11.69
CA ALA A 386 0.07 -1.33 11.45
C ALA A 386 0.84 -1.86 12.66
N GLY A 387 1.70 -1.06 13.28
CA GLY A 387 2.40 -1.44 14.51
C GLY A 387 1.42 -1.79 15.62
N PHE A 388 0.40 -0.97 15.84
CA PHE A 388 -0.65 -1.23 16.82
C PHE A 388 -1.39 -2.55 16.56
N LEU A 389 -1.77 -2.81 15.28
CA LEU A 389 -2.43 -4.05 14.89
C LEU A 389 -1.50 -5.27 15.03
N LEU A 390 -0.19 -5.12 14.77
CA LEU A 390 0.80 -6.16 15.00
C LEU A 390 0.94 -6.47 16.50
N THR A 391 0.98 -5.47 17.37
CA THR A 391 1.05 -5.67 18.83
C THR A 391 -0.16 -6.43 19.37
N ILE A 392 -1.35 -6.28 18.77
CA ILE A 392 -2.57 -6.93 19.25
C ILE A 392 -2.73 -8.35 18.68
N PHE A 393 -2.37 -8.56 17.41
CA PHE A 393 -2.72 -9.79 16.66
C PHE A 393 -1.50 -10.56 16.16
N GLY A 394 -0.27 -10.04 16.35
CA GLY A 394 0.99 -10.64 15.91
C GLY A 394 1.64 -11.61 16.84
#